data_fccfa5762f44b98ed85e836a87dd81b5
#
_entry.id   fccfa5762f44b98ed85e836a87dd81b5
#
_cell.length_a   1.000
_cell.length_b   1.000
_cell.length_c   1.000
_cell.angle_alpha   90.00
_cell.angle_beta   90.00
_cell.angle_gamma   90.00
#
_symmetry.space_group_name_H-M   'P 1'
#
loop_
_entity.id
_entity.type
_entity.pdbx_description
1 polymer ?
#
loop_
_entity_poly.entity_id
_entity_poly.type
_entity_poly.pdbx_seq_one_letter_code
_entity_poly.pdbx_strand_id
1 'polypeptide(L)'
;MQLRPYQQEAREAVQAEWAKGRKRTLLVLPTGCGKTIVFSKIIEDQVREGKRVLVLAHRSELLEQASDKLKTATGLGTALEKAENTSIGSWYRVVVGSVQTMQREKRLSQFPPDWFDTIVVDEAHHAISDGYQRVLGYFEQSDVLGVTATPDRGDMKNLGSYFDSLAYEYSLVQAIKEGYLSKIKALTIPLSLDLSNVSMSAGDFKASDVGTALDPYLEQIADEMVKQCADRKTVVFLPLVKTSQKFRDILNAKGFRAAEVNGESKDRAEILEDFEKDRYNVLCNSMLLTEGWDCPSVDCVVVLRPTKVRALYSQMVGRGTRLHPGKEELLLLDFLWHTERHELCRPAHLICEIPEVAQKMVENMEEQTGVMLDLEDMEVKAAEDVVAQREEALAKQLEEMRKRKRKLVDPLQFEMSIHAEDLSNYVPNFGWEMAPASDKQIKALEKYGILPDEIANAGKAALYLDRLHKRQAEGL
;
A
#
# COMPACT_ATOMS: atom_id res chain seq x y z
N MET A 1 -17.71 16.19 -16.41
CA MET A 1 -16.28 15.82 -16.40
C MET A 1 -16.13 14.45 -17.05
N GLN A 2 -15.20 14.29 -17.99
CA GLN A 2 -14.95 13.01 -18.67
C GLN A 2 -13.97 12.18 -17.84
N LEU A 3 -14.26 10.89 -17.67
CA LEU A 3 -13.37 9.96 -16.99
C LEU A 3 -12.18 9.59 -17.88
N ARG A 4 -11.03 9.37 -17.27
CA ARG A 4 -9.87 8.74 -17.92
C ARG A 4 -10.15 7.25 -18.16
N PRO A 5 -9.45 6.57 -19.10
CA PRO A 5 -9.73 5.17 -19.42
C PRO A 5 -9.78 4.26 -18.19
N TYR A 6 -8.73 4.24 -17.36
CA TYR A 6 -8.69 3.43 -16.14
C TYR A 6 -9.78 3.78 -15.10
N GLN A 7 -10.23 5.05 -15.06
CA GLN A 7 -11.34 5.46 -14.18
C GLN A 7 -12.68 4.92 -14.68
N GLN A 8 -12.86 4.86 -15.99
CA GLN A 8 -14.04 4.26 -16.61
C GLN A 8 -14.05 2.75 -16.38
N GLU A 9 -12.93 2.06 -16.58
CA GLU A 9 -12.76 0.65 -16.29
C GLU A 9 -13.07 0.33 -14.83
N ALA A 10 -12.55 1.15 -13.90
CA ALA A 10 -12.81 1.00 -12.47
C ALA A 10 -14.31 1.13 -12.14
N ARG A 11 -15.00 2.11 -12.74
CA ARG A 11 -16.45 2.30 -12.58
C ARG A 11 -17.23 1.09 -13.10
N GLU A 12 -16.92 0.61 -14.28
CA GLU A 12 -17.56 -0.54 -14.91
C GLU A 12 -17.32 -1.83 -14.13
N ALA A 13 -16.11 -2.03 -13.61
CA ALA A 13 -15.75 -3.17 -12.79
C ALA A 13 -16.56 -3.22 -11.49
N VAL A 14 -16.74 -2.09 -10.79
CA VAL A 14 -17.57 -2.02 -9.58
C VAL A 14 -19.03 -2.38 -9.91
N GLN A 15 -19.59 -1.83 -10.98
CA GLN A 15 -20.97 -2.14 -11.41
C GLN A 15 -21.12 -3.62 -11.78
N ALA A 16 -20.11 -4.21 -12.43
CA ALA A 16 -20.10 -5.62 -12.78
C ALA A 16 -20.08 -6.54 -11.54
N GLU A 17 -19.33 -6.17 -10.48
CA GLU A 17 -19.32 -6.94 -9.24
C GLU A 17 -20.68 -6.89 -8.52
N TRP A 18 -21.33 -5.73 -8.44
CA TRP A 18 -22.67 -5.59 -7.88
C TRP A 18 -23.72 -6.37 -8.69
N ALA A 19 -23.62 -6.36 -10.02
CA ALA A 19 -24.50 -7.14 -10.90
C ALA A 19 -24.37 -8.66 -10.69
N LYS A 20 -23.19 -9.13 -10.23
CA LYS A 20 -22.96 -10.53 -9.82
C LYS A 20 -23.51 -10.86 -8.41
N GLY A 21 -24.11 -9.88 -7.73
CA GLY A 21 -24.62 -10.03 -6.37
C GLY A 21 -23.56 -9.89 -5.26
N ARG A 22 -22.35 -9.46 -5.57
CA ARG A 22 -21.30 -9.17 -4.58
C ARG A 22 -21.51 -7.79 -4.00
N LYS A 23 -22.13 -7.74 -2.83
CA LYS A 23 -22.56 -6.48 -2.23
C LYS A 23 -21.42 -5.59 -1.74
N ARG A 24 -20.32 -6.17 -1.29
CA ARG A 24 -19.20 -5.45 -0.68
C ARG A 24 -17.99 -5.56 -1.58
N THR A 25 -17.67 -4.50 -2.31
CA THR A 25 -16.55 -4.52 -3.26
C THR A 25 -15.54 -3.44 -2.96
N LEU A 26 -14.27 -3.74 -3.22
CA LEU A 26 -13.13 -2.86 -2.99
C LEU A 26 -12.62 -2.30 -4.32
N LEU A 27 -12.25 -1.02 -4.31
CA LEU A 27 -11.57 -0.32 -5.38
C LEU A 27 -10.23 0.21 -4.87
N VAL A 28 -9.15 -0.13 -5.55
CA VAL A 28 -7.80 0.32 -5.21
C VAL A 28 -7.27 1.24 -6.32
N LEU A 29 -7.03 2.51 -5.98
CA LEU A 29 -6.44 3.50 -6.88
C LEU A 29 -5.41 4.34 -6.11
N PRO A 30 -4.21 4.58 -6.66
CA PRO A 30 -3.17 5.38 -5.99
C PRO A 30 -3.64 6.79 -5.64
N THR A 31 -2.96 7.41 -4.69
CA THR A 31 -3.14 8.84 -4.41
C THR A 31 -2.81 9.64 -5.67
N GLY A 32 -3.68 10.60 -6.03
CA GLY A 32 -3.52 11.38 -7.26
C GLY A 32 -4.27 10.83 -8.49
N CYS A 33 -4.72 9.57 -8.48
CA CYS A 33 -5.46 8.95 -9.59
C CYS A 33 -6.97 9.25 -9.59
N GLY A 34 -7.44 10.15 -8.73
CA GLY A 34 -8.82 10.63 -8.77
C GLY A 34 -9.86 9.65 -8.21
N LYS A 35 -9.55 8.95 -7.12
CA LYS A 35 -10.50 8.11 -6.36
C LYS A 35 -11.86 8.77 -6.20
N THR A 36 -11.85 10.03 -5.73
CA THR A 36 -13.07 10.81 -5.51
C THR A 36 -13.88 11.00 -6.78
N ILE A 37 -13.24 11.18 -7.93
CA ILE A 37 -13.91 11.34 -9.23
C ILE A 37 -14.63 10.04 -9.61
N VAL A 38 -13.95 8.89 -9.44
CA VAL A 38 -14.52 7.57 -9.78
C VAL A 38 -15.75 7.29 -8.91
N PHE A 39 -15.61 7.37 -7.60
CA PHE A 39 -16.77 7.09 -6.75
C PHE A 39 -17.89 8.13 -6.90
N SER A 40 -17.58 9.41 -7.21
CA SER A 40 -18.60 10.41 -7.51
C SER A 40 -19.42 10.03 -8.75
N LYS A 41 -18.79 9.48 -9.78
CA LYS A 41 -19.51 9.00 -10.97
C LYS A 41 -20.35 7.75 -10.70
N ILE A 42 -19.86 6.85 -9.84
CA ILE A 42 -20.66 5.71 -9.37
C ILE A 42 -21.87 6.19 -8.57
N ILE A 43 -21.69 7.18 -7.68
CA ILE A 43 -22.80 7.81 -6.94
C ILE A 43 -23.81 8.46 -7.90
N GLU A 44 -23.33 9.16 -8.95
CA GLU A 44 -24.20 9.75 -9.97
C GLU A 44 -25.09 8.70 -10.62
N ASP A 45 -24.55 7.52 -10.95
CA ASP A 45 -25.31 6.42 -11.53
C ASP A 45 -26.38 5.90 -10.57
N GLN A 46 -26.00 5.67 -9.32
CA GLN A 46 -26.92 5.18 -8.28
C GLN A 46 -28.09 6.19 -8.05
N VAL A 47 -27.77 7.48 -8.02
CA VAL A 47 -28.79 8.53 -7.88
C VAL A 47 -29.73 8.60 -9.11
N ARG A 48 -29.20 8.39 -10.32
CA ARG A 48 -30.03 8.30 -11.56
C ARG A 48 -30.99 7.11 -11.52
N GLU A 49 -30.59 6.01 -10.88
CA GLU A 49 -31.45 4.85 -10.62
C GLU A 49 -32.47 5.09 -9.50
N GLY A 50 -32.47 6.28 -8.89
CA GLY A 50 -33.38 6.63 -7.80
C GLY A 50 -32.94 6.22 -6.40
N LYS A 51 -31.73 5.69 -6.27
CA LYS A 51 -31.15 5.20 -5.02
C LYS A 51 -30.65 6.32 -4.10
N ARG A 52 -30.55 6.01 -2.79
CA ARG A 52 -29.93 6.88 -1.77
C ARG A 52 -28.54 6.36 -1.44
N VAL A 53 -27.59 7.29 -1.34
CA VAL A 53 -26.17 6.97 -1.12
C VAL A 53 -25.65 7.64 0.15
N LEU A 54 -24.97 6.88 1.00
CA LEU A 54 -24.21 7.37 2.14
C LEU A 54 -22.72 7.32 1.81
N VAL A 55 -22.02 8.45 1.92
CA VAL A 55 -20.56 8.52 1.89
C VAL A 55 -20.03 8.64 3.30
N LEU A 56 -19.26 7.67 3.76
CA LEU A 56 -18.65 7.66 5.09
C LEU A 56 -17.19 8.12 5.01
N ALA A 57 -16.85 9.11 5.82
CA ALA A 57 -15.48 9.58 6.00
C ALA A 57 -15.09 9.63 7.49
N HIS A 58 -13.78 9.39 7.73
CA HIS A 58 -13.26 9.33 9.09
C HIS A 58 -13.15 10.74 9.72
N ARG A 59 -12.65 11.72 8.96
CA ARG A 59 -12.41 13.08 9.46
C ARG A 59 -13.47 14.05 9.00
N SER A 60 -13.92 14.88 9.93
CA SER A 60 -14.95 15.89 9.67
C SER A 60 -14.58 16.91 8.60
N GLU A 61 -13.30 17.18 8.41
CA GLU A 61 -12.80 18.13 7.41
C GLU A 61 -12.91 17.55 5.99
N LEU A 62 -12.82 16.22 5.86
CA LEU A 62 -12.98 15.53 4.59
C LEU A 62 -14.42 15.52 4.08
N LEU A 63 -15.41 15.72 4.96
CA LEU A 63 -16.83 15.71 4.58
C LEU A 63 -17.19 16.86 3.64
N GLU A 64 -16.77 18.07 3.97
CA GLU A 64 -17.03 19.26 3.15
C GLU A 64 -16.29 19.14 1.81
N GLN A 65 -15.03 18.73 1.83
CA GLN A 65 -14.25 18.51 0.61
C GLN A 65 -14.84 17.38 -0.26
N ALA A 66 -15.33 16.30 0.33
CA ALA A 66 -15.99 15.22 -0.41
C ALA A 66 -17.31 15.74 -1.04
N SER A 67 -18.09 16.52 -0.30
CA SER A 67 -19.29 17.17 -0.80
C SER A 67 -19.00 18.10 -1.97
N ASP A 68 -18.02 18.99 -1.85
CA ASP A 68 -17.64 19.96 -2.89
C ASP A 68 -17.09 19.28 -4.14
N LYS A 69 -16.21 18.28 -3.97
CA LYS A 69 -15.69 17.49 -5.09
C LYS A 69 -16.77 16.71 -5.80
N LEU A 70 -17.70 16.11 -5.06
CA LEU A 70 -18.85 15.41 -5.63
C LEU A 70 -19.75 16.37 -6.40
N LYS A 71 -20.06 17.53 -5.84
CA LYS A 71 -20.83 18.57 -6.52
C LYS A 71 -20.15 19.05 -7.78
N THR A 72 -18.84 19.28 -7.73
CA THR A 72 -18.06 19.71 -8.90
C THR A 72 -18.01 18.63 -9.98
N ALA A 73 -17.87 17.36 -9.60
CA ALA A 73 -17.78 16.24 -10.54
C ALA A 73 -19.11 15.86 -11.21
N THR A 74 -20.23 16.03 -10.50
CA THR A 74 -21.54 15.47 -10.89
C THR A 74 -22.68 16.51 -10.93
N GLY A 75 -22.53 17.65 -10.28
CA GLY A 75 -23.60 18.61 -10.05
C GLY A 75 -24.58 18.23 -8.93
N LEU A 76 -24.42 17.07 -8.29
CA LEU A 76 -25.30 16.61 -7.22
C LEU A 76 -25.09 17.41 -5.92
N GLY A 77 -26.18 17.83 -5.31
CA GLY A 77 -26.15 18.36 -3.95
C GLY A 77 -26.12 17.25 -2.90
N THR A 78 -25.56 17.54 -1.74
CA THR A 78 -25.43 16.61 -0.63
C THR A 78 -25.99 17.20 0.65
N ALA A 79 -26.44 16.33 1.57
CA ALA A 79 -26.68 16.66 2.96
C ALA A 79 -25.53 16.17 3.85
N LEU A 80 -25.25 16.86 4.94
CA LEU A 80 -24.17 16.51 5.86
C LEU A 80 -24.72 15.93 7.16
N GLU A 81 -24.14 14.80 7.59
CA GLU A 81 -24.33 14.19 8.91
C GLU A 81 -23.06 14.36 9.74
N LYS A 82 -22.97 15.50 10.45
CA LYS A 82 -21.78 15.90 11.21
C LYS A 82 -22.19 16.68 12.46
N ALA A 83 -21.80 16.21 13.62
CA ALA A 83 -22.11 16.85 14.91
C ALA A 83 -23.60 17.20 15.03
N GLU A 84 -23.93 18.49 15.01
CA GLU A 84 -25.33 18.97 15.12
C GLU A 84 -26.09 18.94 13.78
N ASN A 85 -25.37 18.85 12.65
CA ASN A 85 -26.01 18.82 11.34
C ASN A 85 -26.65 17.45 11.09
N THR A 86 -27.88 17.45 10.53
CA THR A 86 -28.58 16.23 10.14
C THR A 86 -29.14 16.32 8.74
N SER A 87 -29.12 15.20 8.03
CA SER A 87 -29.74 15.04 6.71
C SER A 87 -31.23 14.66 6.79
N ILE A 88 -31.75 14.40 7.99
CA ILE A 88 -33.14 13.99 8.18
C ILE A 88 -34.09 15.14 7.79
N GLY A 89 -35.07 14.82 6.96
CA GLY A 89 -35.92 15.80 6.33
C GLY A 89 -35.35 16.51 5.10
N SER A 90 -34.10 16.22 4.74
CA SER A 90 -33.50 16.70 3.51
C SER A 90 -34.03 15.93 2.30
N TRP A 91 -34.17 16.64 1.17
CA TRP A 91 -34.55 16.05 -0.12
C TRP A 91 -33.35 15.47 -0.91
N TYR A 92 -32.12 15.71 -0.45
CA TYR A 92 -30.91 15.19 -1.09
C TYR A 92 -30.83 13.66 -0.99
N ARG A 93 -30.48 13.02 -2.11
CA ARG A 93 -30.30 11.57 -2.16
C ARG A 93 -28.89 11.12 -1.73
N VAL A 94 -27.94 12.06 -1.65
CA VAL A 94 -26.57 11.80 -1.21
C VAL A 94 -26.36 12.44 0.16
N VAL A 95 -25.96 11.63 1.10
CA VAL A 95 -25.58 12.04 2.45
C VAL A 95 -24.09 11.81 2.64
N VAL A 96 -23.37 12.81 3.11
CA VAL A 96 -21.97 12.69 3.50
C VAL A 96 -21.89 12.71 5.03
N GLY A 97 -21.52 11.60 5.61
CA GLY A 97 -21.57 11.36 7.04
C GLY A 97 -20.22 11.09 7.68
N SER A 98 -19.96 11.70 8.86
CA SER A 98 -18.83 11.33 9.68
C SER A 98 -19.16 10.03 10.43
N VAL A 99 -18.24 9.07 10.40
CA VAL A 99 -18.42 7.81 11.11
C VAL A 99 -18.62 8.04 12.62
N GLN A 100 -17.90 9.02 13.22
CA GLN A 100 -18.03 9.38 14.63
C GLN A 100 -19.45 9.88 15.00
N THR A 101 -20.15 10.48 14.05
CA THR A 101 -21.56 10.88 14.23
C THR A 101 -22.49 9.71 13.98
N MET A 102 -22.32 9.03 12.85
CA MET A 102 -23.20 7.96 12.40
C MET A 102 -23.20 6.75 13.35
N GLN A 103 -22.06 6.38 13.94
CA GLN A 103 -21.97 5.23 14.87
C GLN A 103 -22.75 5.41 16.18
N ARG A 104 -23.16 6.64 16.50
CA ARG A 104 -23.95 6.90 17.73
C ARG A 104 -25.36 6.34 17.57
N GLU A 105 -25.80 5.50 18.50
CA GLU A 105 -27.09 4.82 18.43
C GLU A 105 -28.26 5.79 18.24
N LYS A 106 -28.25 6.91 18.99
CA LYS A 106 -29.27 7.97 18.87
C LYS A 106 -29.33 8.59 17.45
N ARG A 107 -28.23 8.61 16.73
CA ARG A 107 -28.17 9.12 15.34
C ARG A 107 -28.57 8.03 14.37
N LEU A 108 -27.99 6.85 14.51
CA LEU A 108 -28.20 5.72 13.61
C LEU A 108 -29.65 5.27 13.57
N SER A 109 -30.31 5.19 14.76
CA SER A 109 -31.73 4.80 14.89
C SER A 109 -32.73 5.79 14.28
N GLN A 110 -32.30 6.97 13.86
CA GLN A 110 -33.14 7.92 13.14
C GLN A 110 -33.33 7.54 11.67
N PHE A 111 -32.54 6.64 11.17
CA PHE A 111 -32.66 6.13 9.80
C PHE A 111 -33.22 4.71 9.81
N PRO A 112 -34.21 4.38 8.93
CA PRO A 112 -34.55 2.97 8.70
C PRO A 112 -33.32 2.17 8.26
N PRO A 113 -33.21 0.87 8.62
CA PRO A 113 -32.07 0.04 8.23
C PRO A 113 -31.87 -0.11 6.72
N ASP A 114 -32.90 0.11 5.93
CA ASP A 114 -32.95 0.08 4.46
C ASP A 114 -32.93 1.49 3.83
N TRP A 115 -32.56 2.53 4.60
CA TRP A 115 -32.61 3.91 4.11
C TRP A 115 -31.62 4.20 3.00
N PHE A 116 -30.43 3.62 3.05
CA PHE A 116 -29.39 3.78 2.04
C PHE A 116 -29.25 2.51 1.21
N ASP A 117 -29.35 2.66 -0.11
CA ASP A 117 -29.15 1.57 -1.06
C ASP A 117 -27.65 1.29 -1.27
N THR A 118 -26.81 2.32 -1.16
CA THR A 118 -25.37 2.23 -1.39
C THR A 118 -24.59 3.01 -0.32
N ILE A 119 -23.50 2.43 0.14
CA ILE A 119 -22.57 3.09 1.07
C ILE A 119 -21.18 3.13 0.42
N VAL A 120 -20.59 4.32 0.35
CA VAL A 120 -19.19 4.51 -0.08
C VAL A 120 -18.34 4.78 1.15
N VAL A 121 -17.29 3.98 1.34
CA VAL A 121 -16.30 4.15 2.41
C VAL A 121 -15.02 4.67 1.78
N ASP A 122 -14.74 5.96 1.95
CA ASP A 122 -13.45 6.52 1.58
C ASP A 122 -12.39 6.15 2.62
N GLU A 123 -11.17 5.88 2.16
CA GLU A 123 -10.07 5.28 2.93
C GLU A 123 -10.52 3.96 3.61
N ALA A 124 -10.90 3.00 2.78
CA ALA A 124 -11.53 1.73 3.17
C ALA A 124 -10.72 0.88 4.16
N HIS A 125 -9.42 1.17 4.37
CA HIS A 125 -8.63 0.54 5.43
C HIS A 125 -9.20 0.82 6.84
N HIS A 126 -10.01 1.85 7.00
CA HIS A 126 -10.75 2.11 8.24
C HIS A 126 -12.02 1.26 8.38
N ALA A 127 -12.52 0.62 7.31
CA ALA A 127 -13.79 -0.12 7.33
C ALA A 127 -13.85 -1.25 8.36
N ILE A 128 -12.72 -1.81 8.74
CA ILE A 128 -12.61 -2.89 9.73
C ILE A 128 -12.68 -2.40 11.19
N SER A 129 -12.66 -1.09 11.44
CA SER A 129 -12.78 -0.57 12.80
C SER A 129 -14.21 -0.66 13.33
N ASP A 130 -14.36 -0.79 14.66
CA ASP A 130 -15.66 -1.00 15.33
C ASP A 130 -16.71 0.05 14.93
N GLY A 131 -16.30 1.32 14.79
CA GLY A 131 -17.20 2.40 14.43
C GLY A 131 -17.80 2.24 13.03
N TYR A 132 -16.96 1.86 12.04
CA TYR A 132 -17.44 1.57 10.70
C TYR A 132 -18.29 0.30 10.67
N GLN A 133 -17.83 -0.78 11.32
CA GLN A 133 -18.54 -2.05 11.37
C GLN A 133 -19.95 -1.88 11.98
N ARG A 134 -20.10 -1.02 12.97
CA ARG A 134 -21.41 -0.70 13.56
C ARG A 134 -22.35 -0.04 12.55
N VAL A 135 -21.88 0.93 11.78
CA VAL A 135 -22.70 1.63 10.77
C VAL A 135 -23.03 0.69 9.60
N LEU A 136 -22.02 -0.01 9.09
CA LEU A 136 -22.16 -0.93 7.96
C LEU A 136 -23.04 -2.14 8.31
N GLY A 137 -22.96 -2.64 9.53
CA GLY A 137 -23.82 -3.71 10.05
C GLY A 137 -25.28 -3.29 10.26
N TYR A 138 -25.53 -2.01 10.56
CA TYR A 138 -26.89 -1.48 10.66
C TYR A 138 -27.57 -1.40 9.28
N PHE A 139 -26.83 -1.01 8.24
CA PHE A 139 -27.30 -0.94 6.86
C PHE A 139 -26.85 -2.15 6.03
N GLU A 140 -27.02 -3.36 6.56
CA GLU A 140 -26.50 -4.60 5.97
C GLU A 140 -27.01 -4.93 4.56
N GLN A 141 -28.17 -4.31 4.18
CA GLN A 141 -28.75 -4.51 2.85
C GLN A 141 -28.10 -3.65 1.76
N SER A 142 -27.36 -2.62 2.15
CA SER A 142 -26.71 -1.70 1.22
C SER A 142 -25.58 -2.37 0.43
N ASP A 143 -25.43 -1.98 -0.83
CA ASP A 143 -24.21 -2.24 -1.58
C ASP A 143 -23.09 -1.35 -1.03
N VAL A 144 -21.91 -1.93 -0.75
CA VAL A 144 -20.80 -1.21 -0.15
C VAL A 144 -19.63 -1.11 -1.12
N LEU A 145 -19.19 0.11 -1.41
CA LEU A 145 -17.96 0.39 -2.13
C LEU A 145 -16.90 0.89 -1.16
N GLY A 146 -15.87 0.09 -0.93
CA GLY A 146 -14.66 0.56 -0.27
C GLY A 146 -13.68 1.15 -1.28
N VAL A 147 -13.12 2.31 -0.99
CA VAL A 147 -12.11 2.95 -1.85
C VAL A 147 -10.86 3.22 -1.02
N THR A 148 -9.70 2.78 -1.51
CA THR A 148 -8.40 2.99 -0.82
C THR A 148 -7.27 3.25 -1.80
N ALA A 149 -6.17 3.83 -1.30
CA ALA A 149 -5.02 4.17 -2.16
C ALA A 149 -4.12 2.96 -2.42
N THR A 150 -3.58 2.38 -1.38
CA THR A 150 -2.63 1.24 -1.49
C THR A 150 -2.75 0.45 -0.19
N PRO A 151 -3.51 -0.62 -0.16
CA PRO A 151 -3.57 -1.47 1.01
C PRO A 151 -2.26 -2.27 1.11
N ASP A 152 -1.71 -2.37 2.31
CA ASP A 152 -0.63 -3.30 2.59
C ASP A 152 -1.17 -4.75 2.53
N ARG A 153 -0.29 -5.75 2.36
CA ARG A 153 -0.70 -7.18 2.35
C ARG A 153 -1.46 -7.57 3.62
N GLY A 154 -1.06 -7.01 4.77
CA GLY A 154 -1.78 -7.18 6.04
C GLY A 154 -3.16 -6.56 6.00
N ASP A 155 -3.28 -5.37 5.45
CA ASP A 155 -4.55 -4.65 5.28
C ASP A 155 -5.46 -5.37 4.29
N MET A 156 -4.93 -5.88 3.17
CA MET A 156 -5.70 -6.66 2.18
C MET A 156 -6.30 -7.93 2.79
N LYS A 157 -5.55 -8.64 3.64
CA LYS A 157 -6.06 -9.82 4.35
C LYS A 157 -7.20 -9.45 5.29
N ASN A 158 -7.06 -8.33 6.00
CA ASN A 158 -8.08 -7.83 6.91
C ASN A 158 -9.30 -7.31 6.14
N LEU A 159 -9.09 -6.55 5.07
CA LEU A 159 -10.15 -6.05 4.19
C LEU A 159 -10.90 -7.19 3.49
N GLY A 160 -10.20 -8.24 3.07
CA GLY A 160 -10.78 -9.46 2.50
C GLY A 160 -11.68 -10.25 3.48
N SER A 161 -11.62 -9.96 4.79
CA SER A 161 -12.58 -10.51 5.75
C SER A 161 -13.94 -9.82 5.71
N TYR A 162 -13.98 -8.59 5.19
CA TYR A 162 -15.20 -7.77 5.12
C TYR A 162 -15.71 -7.61 3.67
N PHE A 163 -14.81 -7.36 2.71
CA PHE A 163 -15.18 -7.17 1.30
C PHE A 163 -15.24 -8.51 0.55
N ASP A 164 -16.29 -8.69 -0.26
CA ASP A 164 -16.55 -9.91 -1.01
C ASP A 164 -15.67 -10.01 -2.27
N SER A 165 -15.20 -8.86 -2.79
CA SER A 165 -14.39 -8.81 -4.01
C SER A 165 -13.51 -7.56 -4.07
N LEU A 166 -12.44 -7.66 -4.86
CA LEU A 166 -11.64 -6.55 -5.37
C LEU A 166 -12.09 -6.31 -6.82
N ALA A 167 -12.87 -5.23 -7.04
CA ALA A 167 -13.41 -4.94 -8.36
C ALA A 167 -12.32 -4.50 -9.34
N TYR A 168 -11.43 -3.62 -8.89
CA TYR A 168 -10.37 -3.06 -9.74
C TYR A 168 -9.20 -2.60 -8.89
N GLU A 169 -8.01 -2.86 -9.38
CA GLU A 169 -6.76 -2.39 -8.82
C GLU A 169 -5.92 -1.72 -9.89
N TYR A 170 -5.47 -0.50 -9.62
CA TYR A 170 -4.58 0.26 -10.49
C TYR A 170 -3.34 0.63 -9.70
N SER A 171 -2.17 0.20 -10.15
CA SER A 171 -0.94 0.38 -9.40
C SER A 171 -0.33 1.77 -9.61
N LEU A 172 0.51 2.22 -8.65
CA LEU A 172 1.28 3.46 -8.78
C LEU A 172 2.21 3.40 -10.00
N VAL A 173 2.84 2.26 -10.23
CA VAL A 173 3.73 2.02 -11.37
C VAL A 173 3.00 2.17 -12.70
N GLN A 174 1.82 1.56 -12.83
CA GLN A 174 0.99 1.74 -14.04
C GLN A 174 0.64 3.20 -14.26
N ALA A 175 0.23 3.92 -13.20
CA ALA A 175 -0.15 5.32 -13.29
C ALA A 175 1.02 6.21 -13.75
N ILE A 176 2.26 5.91 -13.35
CA ILE A 176 3.46 6.60 -13.78
C ILE A 176 3.79 6.23 -15.25
N LYS A 177 3.84 4.94 -15.59
CA LYS A 177 4.14 4.44 -16.95
C LYS A 177 3.14 4.95 -18.00
N GLU A 178 1.88 5.07 -17.64
CA GLU A 178 0.83 5.61 -18.51
C GLU A 178 0.77 7.16 -18.50
N GLY A 179 1.65 7.82 -17.73
CA GLY A 179 1.78 9.28 -17.71
C GLY A 179 0.63 9.99 -16.98
N TYR A 180 -0.07 9.33 -16.07
CA TYR A 180 -1.10 9.94 -15.23
C TYR A 180 -0.56 10.49 -13.92
N LEU A 181 0.62 10.05 -13.50
CA LEU A 181 1.38 10.57 -12.37
C LEU A 181 2.81 10.90 -12.79
N SER A 182 3.46 11.78 -12.03
CA SER A 182 4.86 12.16 -12.27
C SER A 182 5.79 11.01 -11.91
N LYS A 183 6.89 10.88 -12.66
CA LYS A 183 8.01 10.02 -12.29
C LYS A 183 8.54 10.37 -10.91
N ILE A 184 9.07 9.40 -10.20
CA ILE A 184 9.64 9.60 -8.87
C ILE A 184 11.14 9.34 -8.97
N LYS A 185 11.94 10.39 -8.69
CA LYS A 185 13.37 10.26 -8.48
C LYS A 185 13.67 10.31 -7.00
N ALA A 186 14.30 9.30 -6.48
CA ALA A 186 14.74 9.24 -5.09
C ALA A 186 16.21 9.64 -4.98
N LEU A 187 16.50 10.41 -3.95
CA LEU A 187 17.86 10.76 -3.55
C LEU A 187 18.05 10.33 -2.09
N THR A 188 18.86 9.30 -1.88
CA THR A 188 19.24 8.87 -0.54
C THR A 188 20.38 9.73 -0.04
N ILE A 189 20.10 10.52 1.01
CA ILE A 189 21.08 11.40 1.65
C ILE A 189 22.01 10.56 2.55
N PRO A 190 23.34 10.74 2.48
CA PRO A 190 24.30 9.97 3.29
C PRO A 190 24.35 10.47 4.74
N LEU A 191 23.20 10.65 5.35
CA LEU A 191 23.03 11.03 6.75
C LEU A 191 22.29 9.90 7.47
N SER A 192 23.01 9.22 8.36
CA SER A 192 22.46 8.11 9.14
C SER A 192 21.70 8.64 10.35
N LEU A 193 20.41 8.35 10.41
CA LEU A 193 19.50 8.74 11.48
C LEU A 193 19.24 7.53 12.39
N ASP A 194 19.68 7.62 13.65
CA ASP A 194 19.57 6.53 14.60
C ASP A 194 18.17 6.44 15.24
N LEU A 195 17.49 5.32 14.98
CA LEU A 195 16.18 4.99 15.54
C LEU A 195 16.22 3.76 16.50
N SER A 196 17.39 3.28 16.89
CA SER A 196 17.54 2.06 17.69
C SER A 196 16.78 2.11 19.03
N ASN A 197 16.62 3.30 19.62
CA ASN A 197 15.94 3.53 20.88
C ASN A 197 14.45 3.94 20.74
N VAL A 198 13.90 3.94 19.54
CA VAL A 198 12.51 4.33 19.30
C VAL A 198 11.57 3.16 19.60
N SER A 199 10.56 3.40 20.43
CA SER A 199 9.55 2.40 20.78
C SER A 199 8.43 2.31 19.75
N MET A 200 7.69 1.18 19.76
CA MET A 200 6.54 0.95 18.90
C MET A 200 5.23 1.29 19.62
N SER A 201 4.26 1.79 18.87
CA SER A 201 2.90 2.04 19.34
C SER A 201 1.91 1.80 18.20
N ALA A 202 0.87 1.00 18.45
CA ALA A 202 -0.20 0.71 17.48
C ALA A 202 0.31 0.21 16.10
N GLY A 203 1.38 -0.59 16.09
CA GLY A 203 1.93 -1.17 14.85
C GLY A 203 2.91 -0.26 14.08
N ASP A 204 3.15 0.96 14.54
CA ASP A 204 4.11 1.89 13.95
C ASP A 204 5.04 2.50 15.02
N PHE A 205 5.99 3.33 14.61
CA PHE A 205 6.88 4.03 15.52
C PHE A 205 6.14 5.06 16.38
N LYS A 206 6.49 5.12 17.66
CA LYS A 206 5.93 6.12 18.55
C LYS A 206 6.45 7.51 18.20
N ALA A 207 5.56 8.40 17.78
CA ALA A 207 5.90 9.72 17.25
C ALA A 207 6.75 10.59 18.20
N SER A 208 6.51 10.48 19.52
CA SER A 208 7.30 11.22 20.53
C SER A 208 8.77 10.82 20.52
N ASP A 209 9.03 9.53 20.39
CA ASP A 209 10.37 8.98 20.45
C ASP A 209 11.13 9.26 19.14
N VAL A 210 10.42 9.17 18.00
CA VAL A 210 10.96 9.60 16.70
C VAL A 210 11.32 11.08 16.72
N GLY A 211 10.44 11.94 17.26
CA GLY A 211 10.72 13.39 17.38
C GLY A 211 11.97 13.67 18.20
N THR A 212 12.17 12.94 19.29
CA THR A 212 13.36 13.06 20.13
C THR A 212 14.63 12.57 19.41
N ALA A 213 14.55 11.45 18.71
CA ALA A 213 15.66 10.89 17.94
C ALA A 213 16.07 11.79 16.78
N LEU A 214 15.10 12.46 16.14
CA LEU A 214 15.29 13.32 14.99
C LEU A 214 15.87 14.71 15.36
N ASP A 215 15.58 15.20 16.55
CA ASP A 215 15.88 16.58 16.98
C ASP A 215 17.36 17.00 16.79
N PRO A 216 18.37 16.16 17.09
CA PRO A 216 19.78 16.51 16.88
C PRO A 216 20.20 16.67 15.41
N TYR A 217 19.44 16.09 14.49
CA TYR A 217 19.77 16.06 13.07
C TYR A 217 19.10 17.15 12.24
N LEU A 218 18.15 17.91 12.81
CA LEU A 218 17.33 18.87 12.07
C LEU A 218 18.15 19.92 11.32
N GLU A 219 19.23 20.43 11.90
CA GLU A 219 20.13 21.40 11.25
C GLU A 219 20.84 20.78 10.03
N GLN A 220 21.36 19.55 10.17
CA GLN A 220 22.04 18.84 9.09
C GLN A 220 21.08 18.49 7.96
N ILE A 221 19.85 18.07 8.30
CA ILE A 221 18.80 17.80 7.32
C ILE A 221 18.46 19.08 6.53
N ALA A 222 18.34 20.23 7.22
CA ALA A 222 18.08 21.50 6.57
C ALA A 222 19.24 21.93 5.65
N ASP A 223 20.51 21.67 6.04
CA ASP A 223 21.67 21.91 5.18
C ASP A 223 21.65 21.06 3.89
N GLU A 224 21.25 19.80 4.00
CA GLU A 224 21.06 18.96 2.82
C GLU A 224 19.90 19.45 1.95
N MET A 225 18.79 19.90 2.54
CA MET A 225 17.68 20.48 1.78
C MET A 225 18.10 21.74 1.01
N VAL A 226 18.96 22.60 1.58
CA VAL A 226 19.52 23.77 0.87
C VAL A 226 20.27 23.35 -0.38
N LYS A 227 21.03 22.26 -0.32
CA LYS A 227 21.79 21.74 -1.47
C LYS A 227 20.92 21.10 -2.54
N GLN A 228 19.84 20.41 -2.14
CA GLN A 228 19.10 19.51 -3.02
C GLN A 228 17.77 20.08 -3.52
N CYS A 229 17.10 20.94 -2.75
CA CYS A 229 15.75 21.39 -3.06
C CYS A 229 15.45 22.85 -2.70
N ALA A 230 16.45 23.74 -2.68
CA ALA A 230 16.26 25.16 -2.34
C ALA A 230 15.20 25.85 -3.21
N ASP A 231 15.15 25.52 -4.50
CA ASP A 231 14.22 26.12 -5.47
C ASP A 231 12.97 25.28 -5.73
N ARG A 232 12.79 24.16 -5.01
CA ARG A 232 11.65 23.26 -5.19
C ARG A 232 10.51 23.60 -4.25
N LYS A 233 9.29 23.30 -4.70
CA LYS A 233 8.09 23.39 -3.88
C LYS A 233 7.95 22.11 -3.04
N THR A 234 8.34 22.21 -1.78
CA THR A 234 8.61 21.06 -0.92
C THR A 234 7.56 20.87 0.16
N VAL A 235 7.15 19.63 0.40
CA VAL A 235 6.37 19.23 1.58
C VAL A 235 7.23 18.35 2.48
N VAL A 236 7.29 18.67 3.77
CA VAL A 236 8.03 17.92 4.78
C VAL A 236 7.06 17.29 5.77
N PHE A 237 7.12 15.98 5.91
CA PHE A 237 6.34 15.23 6.89
C PHE A 237 7.18 14.94 8.13
N LEU A 238 6.73 15.42 9.27
CA LEU A 238 7.41 15.30 10.56
C LEU A 238 6.56 14.53 11.60
N PRO A 239 7.18 13.93 12.63
CA PRO A 239 6.46 13.10 13.60
C PRO A 239 5.56 13.90 14.55
N LEU A 240 5.96 15.13 14.92
CA LEU A 240 5.28 15.95 15.93
C LEU A 240 5.12 17.40 15.47
N VAL A 241 4.07 18.07 15.94
CA VAL A 241 3.83 19.50 15.72
C VAL A 241 5.03 20.31 16.19
N LYS A 242 5.53 20.06 17.40
CA LYS A 242 6.68 20.76 17.98
C LYS A 242 7.94 20.63 17.12
N THR A 243 8.22 19.44 16.62
CA THR A 243 9.35 19.18 15.71
C THR A 243 9.15 19.91 14.38
N SER A 244 7.91 19.93 13.88
CA SER A 244 7.52 20.62 12.65
C SER A 244 7.74 22.14 12.75
N GLN A 245 7.31 22.75 13.85
CA GLN A 245 7.51 24.17 14.13
C GLN A 245 9.00 24.52 14.25
N LYS A 246 9.77 23.74 15.01
CA LYS A 246 11.22 23.94 15.14
C LYS A 246 11.92 23.84 13.79
N PHE A 247 11.55 22.83 12.98
CA PHE A 247 12.18 22.63 11.67
C PHE A 247 11.83 23.75 10.68
N ARG A 248 10.60 24.27 10.68
CA ARG A 248 10.22 25.47 9.94
C ARG A 248 11.13 26.66 10.29
N ASP A 249 11.42 26.89 11.57
CA ASP A 249 12.24 28.03 12.01
C ASP A 249 13.70 27.86 11.56
N ILE A 250 14.25 26.64 11.62
CA ILE A 250 15.56 26.29 11.08
C ILE A 250 15.63 26.56 9.58
N LEU A 251 14.63 26.09 8.81
CA LEU A 251 14.57 26.29 7.36
C LEU A 251 14.51 27.77 6.99
N ASN A 252 13.73 28.58 7.72
CA ASN A 252 13.66 30.02 7.51
C ASN A 252 15.00 30.71 7.81
N ALA A 253 15.71 30.26 8.85
CA ALA A 253 17.06 30.77 9.15
C ALA A 253 18.09 30.42 8.05
N LYS A 254 17.84 29.36 7.26
CA LYS A 254 18.68 28.96 6.13
C LYS A 254 18.20 29.50 4.77
N GLY A 255 17.22 30.41 4.76
CA GLY A 255 16.81 31.16 3.57
C GLY A 255 15.61 30.58 2.83
N PHE A 256 14.97 29.51 3.31
CA PHE A 256 13.68 29.03 2.78
C PHE A 256 12.56 30.01 3.18
N ARG A 257 11.46 29.97 2.46
CA ARG A 257 10.18 30.54 2.87
C ARG A 257 9.29 29.41 3.37
N ALA A 258 9.55 28.95 4.59
CA ALA A 258 8.88 27.81 5.17
C ALA A 258 7.68 28.23 6.05
N ALA A 259 6.56 27.55 5.87
CA ALA A 259 5.40 27.61 6.76
C ALA A 259 5.19 26.27 7.47
N GLU A 260 4.41 26.29 8.54
CA GLU A 260 4.01 25.08 9.26
C GLU A 260 2.50 25.04 9.42
N VAL A 261 1.92 23.85 9.24
CA VAL A 261 0.49 23.63 9.39
C VAL A 261 0.20 22.36 10.18
N ASN A 262 -0.72 22.48 11.14
CA ASN A 262 -1.17 21.37 11.96
C ASN A 262 -2.68 21.43 12.24
N GLY A 263 -3.22 20.46 12.98
CA GLY A 263 -4.65 20.38 13.29
C GLY A 263 -5.21 21.53 14.14
N GLU A 264 -4.35 22.27 14.84
CA GLU A 264 -4.71 23.39 15.72
C GLU A 264 -4.51 24.76 15.05
N SER A 265 -3.93 24.80 13.85
CA SER A 265 -3.67 26.04 13.10
C SER A 265 -4.98 26.73 12.72
N LYS A 266 -5.23 27.93 13.26
CA LYS A 266 -6.44 28.72 12.99
C LYS A 266 -6.40 29.39 11.61
N ASP A 267 -5.20 29.67 11.11
CA ASP A 267 -4.85 30.29 9.84
C ASP A 267 -4.54 29.26 8.73
N ARG A 268 -4.92 28.00 8.98
CA ARG A 268 -4.61 26.88 8.09
C ARG A 268 -4.99 27.12 6.63
N ALA A 269 -6.19 27.64 6.37
CA ALA A 269 -6.66 27.87 5.02
C ALA A 269 -5.80 28.92 4.29
N GLU A 270 -5.41 29.98 5.00
CA GLU A 270 -4.54 31.04 4.48
C GLU A 270 -3.14 30.51 4.18
N ILE A 271 -2.54 29.73 5.11
CA ILE A 271 -1.21 29.13 4.91
C ILE A 271 -1.20 28.21 3.68
N LEU A 272 -2.22 27.37 3.51
CA LEU A 272 -2.31 26.47 2.38
C LEU A 272 -2.50 27.24 1.05
N GLU A 273 -3.35 28.27 1.04
CA GLU A 273 -3.53 29.15 -0.12
C GLU A 273 -2.25 29.90 -0.48
N ASP A 274 -1.53 30.41 0.52
CA ASP A 274 -0.25 31.10 0.35
C ASP A 274 0.84 30.17 -0.17
N PHE A 275 0.84 28.92 0.28
CA PHE A 275 1.72 27.89 -0.28
C PHE A 275 1.36 27.60 -1.75
N GLU A 276 0.09 27.47 -2.09
CA GLU A 276 -0.34 27.29 -3.50
C GLU A 276 0.10 28.45 -4.39
N LYS A 277 0.07 29.68 -3.87
CA LYS A 277 0.48 30.91 -4.56
C LYS A 277 1.99 31.20 -4.54
N ASP A 278 2.81 30.24 -4.15
CA ASP A 278 4.27 30.34 -4.07
C ASP A 278 4.81 31.41 -3.11
N ARG A 279 4.01 31.88 -2.15
CA ARG A 279 4.50 32.74 -1.06
C ARG A 279 5.44 31.97 -0.13
N TYR A 280 5.14 30.70 0.08
CA TYR A 280 6.00 29.73 0.73
C TYR A 280 6.49 28.70 -0.28
N ASN A 281 7.74 28.27 -0.16
CA ASN A 281 8.29 27.18 -0.98
C ASN A 281 8.44 25.88 -0.18
N VAL A 282 8.36 25.92 1.15
CA VAL A 282 8.37 24.73 2.00
C VAL A 282 7.17 24.74 2.94
N LEU A 283 6.49 23.61 3.03
CA LEU A 283 5.38 23.38 3.96
C LEU A 283 5.70 22.22 4.88
N CYS A 284 5.96 22.53 6.16
CA CYS A 284 6.16 21.55 7.21
C CYS A 284 4.81 21.14 7.81
N ASN A 285 4.63 19.85 8.05
CA ASN A 285 3.42 19.38 8.70
C ASN A 285 3.66 18.13 9.55
N SER A 286 2.78 17.95 10.54
CA SER A 286 2.70 16.74 11.35
C SER A 286 1.36 16.04 11.09
N MET A 287 1.34 15.02 10.20
CA MET A 287 0.20 14.15 9.89
C MET A 287 -1.04 14.80 9.26
N LEU A 288 -1.08 16.12 9.12
CA LEU A 288 -2.27 16.80 8.64
C LEU A 288 -2.50 16.60 7.15
N LEU A 289 -1.43 16.71 6.37
CA LEU A 289 -1.50 16.73 4.91
C LEU A 289 -1.46 15.33 4.27
N THR A 290 -1.50 14.27 5.06
CA THR A 290 -1.56 12.90 4.55
C THR A 290 -2.87 12.59 3.84
N GLU A 291 -3.96 13.27 4.22
CA GLU A 291 -5.29 13.07 3.65
C GLU A 291 -5.93 14.40 3.24
N GLY A 292 -6.73 14.38 2.18
CA GLY A 292 -7.64 15.47 1.80
C GLY A 292 -7.02 16.69 1.13
N TRP A 293 -5.77 17.05 1.39
CA TRP A 293 -5.12 18.22 0.78
C TRP A 293 -4.59 17.92 -0.64
N ASP A 294 -4.63 18.92 -1.52
CA ASP A 294 -4.23 18.80 -2.91
C ASP A 294 -3.45 20.03 -3.38
N CYS A 295 -2.18 19.84 -3.74
CA CYS A 295 -1.35 20.88 -4.38
C CYS A 295 -0.47 20.22 -5.46
N PRO A 296 -0.93 20.18 -6.72
CA PRO A 296 -0.23 19.49 -7.82
C PRO A 296 1.17 20.02 -8.13
N SER A 297 1.44 21.29 -7.80
CA SER A 297 2.73 21.94 -8.03
C SER A 297 3.85 21.47 -7.07
N VAL A 298 3.55 20.67 -6.05
CA VAL A 298 4.57 20.06 -5.19
C VAL A 298 5.45 19.13 -6.01
N ASP A 299 6.75 19.41 -6.04
CA ASP A 299 7.74 18.66 -6.82
C ASP A 299 8.88 18.09 -5.96
N CYS A 300 8.82 18.29 -4.63
CA CYS A 300 9.70 17.66 -3.67
C CYS A 300 8.93 17.17 -2.43
N VAL A 301 9.22 15.96 -1.98
CA VAL A 301 8.70 15.39 -0.73
C VAL A 301 9.86 14.95 0.14
N VAL A 302 9.83 15.35 1.41
CA VAL A 302 10.80 14.97 2.44
C VAL A 302 10.07 14.22 3.54
N VAL A 303 10.40 12.94 3.74
CA VAL A 303 9.77 12.12 4.76
C VAL A 303 10.69 12.00 5.98
N LEU A 304 10.45 12.84 6.97
CA LEU A 304 11.14 12.82 8.28
C LEU A 304 10.30 12.10 9.35
N ARG A 305 9.30 11.39 8.91
CA ARG A 305 8.50 10.49 9.73
C ARG A 305 8.65 9.06 9.21
N PRO A 306 9.65 8.32 9.69
CA PRO A 306 9.77 6.91 9.36
C PRO A 306 8.50 6.16 9.78
N THR A 307 8.09 5.23 8.98
CA THR A 307 6.89 4.40 9.21
C THR A 307 7.08 3.00 8.66
N LYS A 308 6.42 2.03 9.28
CA LYS A 308 6.28 0.65 8.78
C LYS A 308 5.00 0.46 7.95
N VAL A 309 4.12 1.45 7.97
CA VAL A 309 2.81 1.39 7.32
C VAL A 309 2.93 1.91 5.89
N ARG A 310 2.92 0.97 4.92
CA ARG A 310 3.07 1.28 3.49
C ARG A 310 1.99 2.24 2.99
N ALA A 311 0.75 2.09 3.45
CA ALA A 311 -0.34 2.98 3.08
C ALA A 311 -0.04 4.43 3.46
N LEU A 312 0.44 4.68 4.69
CA LEU A 312 0.82 6.00 5.16
C LEU A 312 2.00 6.58 4.36
N TYR A 313 3.03 5.76 4.09
CA TYR A 313 4.17 6.17 3.28
C TYR A 313 3.73 6.57 1.86
N SER A 314 2.90 5.75 1.22
CA SER A 314 2.35 6.02 -0.11
C SER A 314 1.44 7.25 -0.13
N GLN A 315 0.69 7.52 0.92
CA GLN A 315 -0.10 8.75 1.04
C GLN A 315 0.78 10.01 1.15
N MET A 316 1.85 9.96 1.95
CA MET A 316 2.80 11.08 2.08
C MET A 316 3.49 11.39 0.74
N VAL A 317 4.09 10.38 0.10
CA VAL A 317 4.78 10.56 -1.18
C VAL A 317 3.81 10.91 -2.31
N GLY A 318 2.63 10.33 -2.29
CA GLY A 318 1.56 10.57 -3.26
C GLY A 318 1.07 12.02 -3.34
N ARG A 319 1.40 12.87 -2.34
CA ARG A 319 1.12 14.32 -2.43
C ARG A 319 1.93 15.00 -3.53
N GLY A 320 3.13 14.49 -3.81
CA GLY A 320 4.01 15.02 -4.83
C GLY A 320 3.93 14.30 -6.18
N THR A 321 3.13 13.25 -6.36
CA THR A 321 3.11 12.50 -7.62
C THR A 321 2.21 13.10 -8.72
N ARG A 322 1.42 14.12 -8.41
CA ARG A 322 0.50 14.72 -9.40
C ARG A 322 1.23 15.46 -10.49
N LEU A 323 0.65 15.43 -11.68
CA LEU A 323 1.13 16.21 -12.82
C LEU A 323 0.81 17.68 -12.64
N HIS A 324 1.76 18.55 -13.01
CA HIS A 324 1.57 19.99 -13.04
C HIS A 324 2.40 20.59 -14.20
N PRO A 325 1.90 21.62 -14.91
CA PRO A 325 2.72 22.32 -15.91
C PRO A 325 4.04 22.82 -15.32
N GLY A 326 5.15 22.51 -15.99
CA GLY A 326 6.50 22.87 -15.53
C GLY A 326 7.12 21.91 -14.52
N LYS A 327 6.41 20.87 -14.09
CA LYS A 327 6.95 19.82 -13.23
C LYS A 327 7.28 18.59 -14.08
N GLU A 328 8.54 18.20 -14.10
CA GLU A 328 9.04 17.05 -14.84
C GLU A 328 8.95 15.76 -14.01
N GLU A 329 9.26 15.85 -12.72
CA GLU A 329 9.38 14.72 -11.81
C GLU A 329 9.09 15.11 -10.35
N LEU A 330 8.88 14.14 -9.51
CA LEU A 330 8.89 14.29 -8.06
C LEU A 330 10.28 13.92 -7.53
N LEU A 331 10.90 14.81 -6.81
CA LEU A 331 12.09 14.50 -5.98
C LEU A 331 11.62 13.97 -4.61
N LEU A 332 12.04 12.75 -4.29
CA LEU A 332 11.85 12.16 -2.96
C LEU A 332 13.19 12.13 -2.23
N LEU A 333 13.32 12.93 -1.18
CA LEU A 333 14.48 12.87 -0.30
C LEU A 333 14.29 11.78 0.74
N ASP A 334 15.16 10.78 0.71
CA ASP A 334 15.25 9.69 1.67
C ASP A 334 16.52 9.81 2.52
N PHE A 335 16.54 9.17 3.68
CA PHE A 335 17.65 9.20 4.62
C PHE A 335 18.06 7.79 5.01
N LEU A 336 19.33 7.61 5.44
CA LEU A 336 19.80 6.35 5.98
C LEU A 336 19.30 6.19 7.42
N TRP A 337 18.18 5.47 7.56
CA TRP A 337 17.60 5.18 8.86
C TRP A 337 18.28 3.95 9.48
N HIS A 338 18.97 4.14 10.57
CA HIS A 338 19.56 3.04 11.32
C HIS A 338 18.55 2.47 12.33
N THR A 339 18.18 1.20 12.16
CA THR A 339 17.25 0.50 13.05
C THR A 339 17.62 -0.97 13.15
N GLU A 340 17.80 -1.48 14.38
CA GLU A 340 18.20 -2.87 14.60
C GLU A 340 17.04 -3.87 14.51
N ARG A 341 15.78 -3.42 14.54
CA ARG A 341 14.63 -4.29 14.84
C ARG A 341 13.47 -4.19 13.89
N HIS A 342 13.46 -3.26 12.95
CA HIS A 342 12.23 -2.94 12.23
C HIS A 342 12.45 -2.68 10.74
N GLU A 343 11.66 -3.34 9.91
CA GLU A 343 11.54 -3.03 8.50
C GLU A 343 10.83 -1.68 8.33
N LEU A 344 11.48 -0.75 7.63
CA LEU A 344 10.95 0.57 7.30
C LEU A 344 10.42 0.59 5.88
N CYS A 345 9.38 1.38 5.64
CA CYS A 345 9.02 1.76 4.29
C CYS A 345 10.08 2.68 3.70
N ARG A 346 10.60 2.31 2.54
CA ARG A 346 11.63 2.99 1.77
C ARG A 346 11.07 3.29 0.37
N PRO A 347 11.72 4.14 -0.44
CA PRO A 347 11.28 4.43 -1.80
C PRO A 347 10.98 3.18 -2.65
N ALA A 348 11.76 2.13 -2.52
CA ALA A 348 11.53 0.86 -3.20
C ALA A 348 10.12 0.27 -2.96
N HIS A 349 9.61 0.40 -1.75
CA HIS A 349 8.29 -0.14 -1.37
C HIS A 349 7.11 0.59 -2.00
N LEU A 350 7.34 1.73 -2.66
CA LEU A 350 6.29 2.44 -3.41
C LEU A 350 5.93 1.71 -4.70
N ILE A 351 6.93 1.12 -5.36
CA ILE A 351 6.78 0.57 -6.71
C ILE A 351 6.96 -0.95 -6.77
N CYS A 352 7.78 -1.54 -5.90
CA CYS A 352 8.02 -2.99 -5.91
C CYS A 352 6.91 -3.75 -5.16
N GLU A 353 6.33 -4.75 -5.83
CA GLU A 353 5.38 -5.69 -5.24
C GLU A 353 6.06 -6.96 -4.73
N ILE A 354 7.19 -7.31 -5.30
CA ILE A 354 7.97 -8.51 -4.96
C ILE A 354 8.97 -8.15 -3.86
N PRO A 355 8.89 -8.76 -2.67
CA PRO A 355 9.73 -8.41 -1.52
C PRO A 355 11.24 -8.52 -1.79
N GLU A 356 11.66 -9.54 -2.52
CA GLU A 356 13.07 -9.74 -2.85
C GLU A 356 13.61 -8.65 -3.78
N VAL A 357 12.79 -8.19 -4.73
CA VAL A 357 13.14 -7.08 -5.62
C VAL A 357 13.21 -5.77 -4.84
N ALA A 358 12.24 -5.53 -3.95
CA ALA A 358 12.24 -4.36 -3.07
C ALA A 358 13.48 -4.32 -2.17
N GLN A 359 13.84 -5.46 -1.56
CA GLN A 359 15.04 -5.57 -0.73
C GLN A 359 16.31 -5.29 -1.54
N LYS A 360 16.45 -5.89 -2.72
CA LYS A 360 17.59 -5.66 -3.60
C LYS A 360 17.70 -4.22 -4.07
N MET A 361 16.54 -3.60 -4.36
CA MET A 361 16.50 -2.19 -4.73
C MET A 361 16.94 -1.29 -3.56
N VAL A 362 16.55 -1.57 -2.32
CA VAL A 362 17.01 -0.84 -1.13
C VAL A 362 18.53 -0.96 -1.00
N GLU A 363 19.10 -2.16 -1.11
CA GLU A 363 20.55 -2.37 -1.09
C GLU A 363 21.27 -1.55 -2.16
N ASN A 364 20.79 -1.60 -3.39
CA ASN A 364 21.37 -0.85 -4.51
C ASN A 364 21.28 0.69 -4.30
N MET A 365 20.21 1.17 -3.67
CA MET A 365 20.06 2.60 -3.33
C MET A 365 20.99 3.03 -2.19
N GLU A 366 21.21 2.20 -1.20
CA GLU A 366 22.14 2.47 -0.09
C GLU A 366 23.59 2.50 -0.54
N GLU A 367 23.97 1.69 -1.56
CA GLU A 367 25.29 1.74 -2.19
C GLU A 367 25.50 3.01 -3.04
N GLN A 368 24.42 3.64 -3.52
CA GLN A 368 24.45 4.80 -4.42
C GLN A 368 23.95 6.08 -3.71
N THR A 369 24.31 6.27 -2.44
CA THR A 369 23.95 7.49 -1.70
C THR A 369 24.49 8.74 -2.36
N GLY A 370 23.73 9.84 -2.32
CA GLY A 370 24.11 11.12 -2.93
C GLY A 370 23.85 11.18 -4.45
N VAL A 371 23.35 10.13 -5.06
CA VAL A 371 22.97 10.09 -6.48
C VAL A 371 21.45 10.09 -6.61
N MET A 372 20.94 10.90 -7.53
CA MET A 372 19.51 10.92 -7.85
C MET A 372 19.18 9.74 -8.77
N LEU A 373 18.29 8.87 -8.35
CA LEU A 373 17.96 7.62 -9.02
C LEU A 373 16.48 7.60 -9.43
N ASP A 374 16.19 7.23 -10.68
CA ASP A 374 14.84 6.97 -11.13
C ASP A 374 14.36 5.63 -10.55
N LEU A 375 13.20 5.65 -9.88
CA LEU A 375 12.72 4.44 -9.21
C LEU A 375 12.31 3.33 -10.19
N GLU A 376 11.78 3.68 -11.38
CA GLU A 376 11.41 2.68 -12.39
C GLU A 376 12.65 1.97 -12.93
N ASP A 377 13.73 2.73 -13.24
CA ASP A 377 14.98 2.17 -13.72
C ASP A 377 15.63 1.28 -12.64
N MET A 378 15.53 1.69 -11.37
CA MET A 378 16.04 0.91 -10.24
C MET A 378 15.27 -0.38 -10.01
N GLU A 379 13.95 -0.38 -10.21
CA GLU A 379 13.12 -1.59 -10.11
C GLU A 379 13.54 -2.62 -11.17
N VAL A 380 13.68 -2.18 -12.42
CA VAL A 380 14.10 -3.06 -13.53
C VAL A 380 15.46 -3.67 -13.22
N LYS A 381 16.43 -2.86 -12.83
CA LYS A 381 17.77 -3.33 -12.47
C LYS A 381 17.77 -4.31 -11.30
N ALA A 382 17.02 -3.99 -10.23
CA ALA A 382 16.91 -4.88 -9.08
C ALA A 382 16.23 -6.21 -9.43
N ALA A 383 15.24 -6.20 -10.33
CA ALA A 383 14.61 -7.42 -10.83
C ALA A 383 15.59 -8.28 -11.63
N GLU A 384 16.41 -7.67 -12.50
CA GLU A 384 17.47 -8.37 -13.24
C GLU A 384 18.52 -8.97 -12.28
N ASP A 385 18.94 -8.21 -11.26
CA ASP A 385 19.90 -8.67 -10.24
C ASP A 385 19.34 -9.88 -9.47
N VAL A 386 18.06 -9.85 -9.08
CA VAL A 386 17.40 -10.97 -8.39
C VAL A 386 17.32 -12.20 -9.28
N VAL A 387 17.00 -12.04 -10.57
CA VAL A 387 16.99 -13.14 -11.54
C VAL A 387 18.39 -13.73 -11.68
N ALA A 388 19.41 -12.90 -11.85
CA ALA A 388 20.80 -13.35 -11.95
C ALA A 388 21.26 -14.11 -10.69
N GLN A 389 20.94 -13.61 -9.50
CA GLN A 389 21.22 -14.29 -8.24
C GLN A 389 20.49 -15.64 -8.12
N ARG A 390 19.24 -15.73 -8.56
CA ARG A 390 18.49 -17.00 -8.60
C ARG A 390 19.08 -17.98 -9.58
N GLU A 391 19.51 -17.52 -10.76
CA GLU A 391 20.19 -18.35 -11.76
C GLU A 391 21.52 -18.88 -11.25
N GLU A 392 22.32 -18.04 -10.59
CA GLU A 392 23.57 -18.45 -9.96
C GLU A 392 23.35 -19.47 -8.84
N ALA A 393 22.36 -19.21 -7.95
CA ALA A 393 21.98 -20.13 -6.89
C ALA A 393 21.49 -21.47 -7.46
N LEU A 394 20.68 -21.44 -8.53
CA LEU A 394 20.21 -22.63 -9.21
C LEU A 394 21.38 -23.38 -9.88
N ALA A 395 22.29 -22.69 -10.55
CA ALA A 395 23.46 -23.30 -11.16
C ALA A 395 24.34 -24.01 -10.12
N LYS A 396 24.55 -23.38 -8.95
CA LYS A 396 25.27 -23.97 -7.83
C LYS A 396 24.55 -25.20 -7.27
N GLN A 397 23.24 -25.10 -7.10
CA GLN A 397 22.39 -26.20 -6.66
C GLN A 397 22.44 -27.39 -7.64
N LEU A 398 22.35 -27.11 -8.96
CA LEU A 398 22.50 -28.11 -10.02
C LEU A 398 23.89 -28.76 -10.02
N GLU A 399 24.95 -27.99 -9.76
CA GLU A 399 26.29 -28.54 -9.62
C GLU A 399 26.39 -29.49 -8.40
N GLU A 400 25.82 -29.10 -7.26
CA GLU A 400 25.75 -29.96 -6.09
C GLU A 400 24.92 -31.23 -6.36
N MET A 401 23.78 -31.11 -7.05
CA MET A 401 22.97 -32.24 -7.47
C MET A 401 23.75 -33.17 -8.44
N ARG A 402 24.51 -32.61 -9.37
CA ARG A 402 25.39 -33.42 -10.26
C ARG A 402 26.46 -34.17 -9.47
N LYS A 403 27.02 -33.59 -8.41
CA LYS A 403 27.93 -34.26 -7.49
C LYS A 403 27.21 -35.38 -6.72
N ARG A 404 25.97 -35.18 -6.31
CA ARG A 404 25.12 -36.23 -5.69
C ARG A 404 24.74 -37.33 -6.68
N LYS A 405 24.33 -37.01 -7.93
CA LYS A 405 23.96 -37.99 -8.96
C LYS A 405 25.08 -39.00 -9.26
N ARG A 406 26.33 -38.69 -8.99
CA ARG A 406 27.42 -39.66 -9.05
C ARG A 406 27.36 -40.78 -8.01
N LYS A 407 26.57 -40.58 -6.94
CA LYS A 407 26.40 -41.51 -5.82
C LYS A 407 24.98 -42.06 -5.68
N LEU A 408 23.98 -41.35 -6.21
CA LEU A 408 22.58 -41.70 -6.09
C LEU A 408 21.98 -42.03 -7.46
N VAL A 409 21.02 -42.93 -7.47
CA VAL A 409 20.28 -43.30 -8.68
C VAL A 409 19.17 -42.30 -8.91
N ASP A 410 19.01 -41.86 -10.17
CA ASP A 410 17.90 -41.03 -10.60
C ASP A 410 16.58 -41.78 -10.38
N PRO A 411 15.53 -41.16 -9.78
CA PRO A 411 14.26 -41.81 -9.57
C PRO A 411 13.64 -42.38 -10.86
N LEU A 412 13.74 -41.66 -11.97
CA LEU A 412 13.21 -42.13 -13.26
C LEU A 412 13.96 -43.36 -13.74
N GLN A 413 15.29 -43.41 -13.60
CA GLN A 413 16.07 -44.60 -13.94
C GLN A 413 15.71 -45.79 -13.03
N PHE A 414 15.44 -45.50 -11.74
CA PHE A 414 14.99 -46.54 -10.81
C PHE A 414 13.61 -47.04 -11.19
N GLU A 415 12.63 -46.18 -11.51
CA GLU A 415 11.30 -46.55 -11.98
C GLU A 415 11.37 -47.43 -13.21
N MET A 416 12.18 -47.07 -14.19
CA MET A 416 12.39 -47.84 -15.42
C MET A 416 13.05 -49.20 -15.14
N SER A 417 14.01 -49.24 -14.24
CA SER A 417 14.75 -50.49 -13.90
C SER A 417 13.90 -51.54 -13.22
N ILE A 418 12.84 -51.14 -12.53
CA ILE A 418 11.91 -52.02 -11.81
C ILE A 418 10.54 -52.16 -12.50
N HIS A 419 10.39 -51.59 -13.69
CA HIS A 419 9.12 -51.58 -14.47
C HIS A 419 7.88 -51.16 -13.64
N ALA A 420 8.03 -50.05 -12.85
CA ALA A 420 7.02 -49.58 -11.92
C ALA A 420 6.11 -48.53 -12.57
N GLU A 421 5.08 -48.97 -13.30
CA GLU A 421 4.11 -48.07 -13.92
C GLU A 421 3.30 -47.26 -12.89
N ASP A 422 3.11 -47.78 -11.68
CA ASP A 422 2.40 -47.13 -10.56
C ASP A 422 3.20 -45.96 -9.98
N LEU A 423 4.50 -45.97 -10.07
CA LEU A 423 5.36 -44.86 -9.66
C LEU A 423 5.40 -43.76 -10.71
N SER A 424 5.54 -44.14 -11.99
CA SER A 424 5.62 -43.18 -13.10
C SER A 424 4.29 -42.46 -13.35
N ASN A 425 3.17 -43.12 -13.12
CA ASN A 425 1.82 -42.59 -13.30
C ASN A 425 1.14 -42.17 -11.98
N TYR A 426 1.91 -42.02 -10.89
CA TYR A 426 1.35 -41.68 -9.59
C TYR A 426 0.64 -40.33 -9.59
N VAL A 427 -0.62 -40.31 -9.18
CA VAL A 427 -1.43 -39.11 -8.99
C VAL A 427 -1.84 -39.05 -7.51
N PRO A 428 -1.47 -37.96 -6.78
CA PRO A 428 -1.86 -37.83 -5.38
C PRO A 428 -3.37 -37.59 -5.24
N ASN A 429 -4.02 -38.31 -4.32
CA ASN A 429 -5.46 -38.21 -4.04
C ASN A 429 -5.77 -37.48 -2.72
N PHE A 430 -4.84 -37.49 -1.76
CA PHE A 430 -5.05 -36.89 -0.44
C PHE A 430 -4.18 -35.68 -0.23
N GLY A 431 -4.64 -34.74 0.61
CA GLY A 431 -3.91 -33.47 0.86
C GLY A 431 -2.49 -33.65 1.37
N TRP A 432 -2.23 -34.67 2.20
CA TRP A 432 -0.88 -34.98 2.67
C TRP A 432 0.06 -35.50 1.58
N GLU A 433 -0.50 -36.17 0.57
CA GLU A 433 0.27 -36.69 -0.57
C GLU A 433 0.73 -35.57 -1.50
N MET A 434 -0.03 -34.47 -1.58
CA MET A 434 0.29 -33.29 -2.38
C MET A 434 1.37 -32.42 -1.73
N ALA A 435 1.61 -32.57 -0.43
CA ALA A 435 2.63 -31.83 0.27
C ALA A 435 4.04 -32.21 -0.21
N PRO A 436 5.05 -31.32 -0.10
CA PRO A 436 6.45 -31.68 -0.35
C PRO A 436 6.90 -32.87 0.51
N ALA A 437 7.84 -33.66 0.01
CA ALA A 437 8.40 -34.75 0.78
C ALA A 437 9.05 -34.23 2.07
N SER A 438 8.77 -34.88 3.20
CA SER A 438 9.30 -34.48 4.50
C SER A 438 10.80 -34.77 4.60
N ASP A 439 11.52 -34.05 5.48
CA ASP A 439 12.97 -34.27 5.74
C ASP A 439 13.28 -35.72 6.10
N LYS A 440 12.36 -36.41 6.76
CA LYS A 440 12.52 -37.85 7.10
C LYS A 440 12.47 -38.72 5.86
N GLN A 441 11.55 -38.45 4.94
CA GLN A 441 11.43 -39.16 3.67
C GLN A 441 12.65 -38.89 2.80
N ILE A 442 13.08 -37.64 2.68
CA ILE A 442 14.29 -37.23 1.95
C ILE A 442 15.52 -38.00 2.43
N LYS A 443 15.78 -37.97 3.75
CA LYS A 443 16.93 -38.70 4.35
C LYS A 443 16.84 -40.22 4.16
N ALA A 444 15.63 -40.76 4.20
CA ALA A 444 15.43 -42.20 3.98
C ALA A 444 15.70 -42.58 2.52
N LEU A 445 15.23 -41.80 1.55
CA LEU A 445 15.48 -42.02 0.12
C LEU A 445 16.99 -41.94 -0.20
N GLU A 446 17.69 -40.93 0.34
CA GLU A 446 19.16 -40.81 0.21
C GLU A 446 19.89 -42.02 0.82
N LYS A 447 19.42 -42.56 1.95
CA LYS A 447 19.99 -43.75 2.56
C LYS A 447 19.86 -44.98 1.67
N TYR A 448 18.78 -45.07 0.92
CA TYR A 448 18.56 -46.13 -0.08
C TYR A 448 19.21 -45.84 -1.45
N GLY A 449 19.95 -44.74 -1.57
CA GLY A 449 20.68 -44.40 -2.77
C GLY A 449 19.82 -43.76 -3.87
N ILE A 450 18.61 -43.29 -3.55
CA ILE A 450 17.71 -42.59 -4.51
C ILE A 450 17.87 -41.09 -4.33
N LEU A 451 17.98 -40.36 -5.45
CA LEU A 451 18.03 -38.89 -5.44
C LEU A 451 16.63 -38.32 -5.14
N PRO A 452 16.42 -37.63 -4.00
CA PRO A 452 15.07 -37.23 -3.58
C PRO A 452 14.57 -35.96 -4.28
N ASP A 453 15.44 -35.15 -4.84
CA ASP A 453 15.14 -33.82 -5.38
C ASP A 453 14.19 -33.87 -6.60
N GLU A 454 14.07 -35.01 -7.27
CA GLU A 454 13.17 -35.20 -8.42
C GLU A 454 11.83 -35.86 -8.04
N ILE A 455 11.59 -36.09 -6.75
CA ILE A 455 10.33 -36.66 -6.25
C ILE A 455 9.40 -35.55 -5.83
N ALA A 456 8.35 -35.35 -6.64
CA ALA A 456 7.50 -34.17 -6.61
C ALA A 456 6.73 -33.93 -5.28
N ASN A 457 6.38 -35.01 -4.53
CA ASN A 457 5.50 -34.87 -3.36
C ASN A 457 5.67 -36.02 -2.35
N ALA A 458 5.07 -35.82 -1.16
CA ALA A 458 5.17 -36.75 -0.04
C ALA A 458 4.53 -38.11 -0.30
N GLY A 459 3.45 -38.15 -1.11
CA GLY A 459 2.80 -39.40 -1.48
C GLY A 459 3.68 -40.27 -2.38
N LYS A 460 4.26 -39.69 -3.43
CA LYS A 460 5.22 -40.40 -4.29
C LYS A 460 6.44 -40.86 -3.51
N ALA A 461 6.98 -40.01 -2.60
CA ALA A 461 8.09 -40.36 -1.72
C ALA A 461 7.75 -41.55 -0.80
N ALA A 462 6.54 -41.61 -0.25
CA ALA A 462 6.10 -42.73 0.59
C ALA A 462 6.04 -44.03 -0.21
N LEU A 463 5.52 -43.97 -1.44
CA LEU A 463 5.41 -45.15 -2.33
C LEU A 463 6.80 -45.69 -2.73
N TYR A 464 7.76 -44.81 -2.99
CA TYR A 464 9.16 -45.22 -3.22
C TYR A 464 9.74 -45.94 -2.01
N LEU A 465 9.57 -45.39 -0.82
CA LEU A 465 10.09 -45.99 0.41
C LEU A 465 9.44 -47.35 0.69
N ASP A 466 8.14 -47.49 0.52
CA ASP A 466 7.45 -48.77 0.66
C ASP A 466 8.04 -49.83 -0.31
N ARG A 467 8.26 -49.42 -1.54
CA ARG A 467 8.82 -50.33 -2.56
C ARG A 467 10.28 -50.73 -2.24
N LEU A 468 11.09 -49.79 -1.78
CA LEU A 468 12.48 -50.04 -1.38
C LEU A 468 12.58 -50.93 -0.15
N HIS A 469 11.69 -50.73 0.84
CA HIS A 469 11.58 -51.63 2.00
C HIS A 469 11.19 -53.03 1.63
N LYS A 470 10.22 -53.23 0.72
CA LYS A 470 9.81 -54.55 0.25
C LYS A 470 10.95 -55.28 -0.45
N ARG A 471 11.67 -54.59 -1.38
CA ARG A 471 12.84 -55.17 -2.05
C ARG A 471 13.95 -55.58 -1.09
N GLN A 472 14.23 -54.74 -0.07
CA GLN A 472 15.21 -55.10 0.94
C GLN A 472 14.80 -56.31 1.78
N ALA A 473 13.48 -56.46 2.06
CA ALA A 473 12.95 -57.61 2.77
C ALA A 473 13.00 -58.88 1.95
N GLU A 474 12.92 -58.76 0.62
CA GLU A 474 12.98 -59.90 -0.37
C GLU A 474 14.42 -60.25 -0.75
N GLY A 475 15.42 -59.48 -0.25
CA GLY A 475 16.84 -59.72 -0.51
C GLY A 475 17.28 -59.36 -1.93
N LEU A 476 16.54 -58.46 -2.61
CA LEU A 476 16.79 -57.97 -3.95
C LEU A 476 17.42 -56.59 -3.96
#